data_9c48f41ee002e333e0593af9fd62d8ad
#
_entry.id   9c48f41ee002e333e0593af9fd62d8ad
#
_cell.length_a   1.000
_cell.length_b   1.000
_cell.length_c   1.000
_cell.angle_alpha   90.00
_cell.angle_beta   90.00
_cell.angle_gamma   90.00
#
_symmetry.space_group_name_H-M   'P 1'
#
loop_
_entity.id
_entity.type
_entity.pdbx_description
1 polymer ?
#
loop_
_entity_poly.entity_id
_entity_poly.type
_entity_poly.pdbx_seq_one_letter_code
_entity_poly.pdbx_strand_id
1 'polypeptide(L)'
;IPSQAAMTLEKMKDGKKARCESFHVNSTCLSFVNAFKLAADKLQFEETKYVLIVASEVASVGIGPENWETLTLFGDGAAAVILEKSIDKKSGILNFKHQMYVEGIRAAEIPGGHIRKWVKDYKYDPKIHHFQMDSRNLLRLTLKYLPEFIHDFFKDTGTSWPEVSWTV
;
A
#
# COMPACT_ATOMS: atom_id res chain seq x y z
N ILE A 1 12.61 6.23 -16.56
CA ILE A 1 12.66 5.62 -15.22
C ILE A 1 12.31 4.16 -15.38
N PRO A 2 13.19 3.20 -15.02
CA PRO A 2 12.84 1.79 -15.15
C PRO A 2 11.67 1.44 -14.19
N SER A 3 10.80 0.53 -14.65
CA SER A 3 9.71 0.00 -13.83
C SER A 3 10.28 -0.81 -12.66
N GLN A 4 9.83 -0.55 -11.43
CA GLN A 4 10.24 -1.32 -10.25
C GLN A 4 9.89 -2.80 -10.41
N ALA A 5 8.73 -3.13 -10.99
CA ALA A 5 8.35 -4.51 -11.29
C ALA A 5 9.34 -5.17 -12.25
N ALA A 6 9.79 -4.47 -13.30
CA ALA A 6 10.81 -4.98 -14.20
C ALA A 6 12.17 -5.15 -13.53
N MET A 7 12.56 -4.21 -12.65
CA MET A 7 13.80 -4.34 -11.86
C MET A 7 13.74 -5.53 -10.89
N THR A 8 12.61 -5.81 -10.30
CA THR A 8 12.39 -6.98 -9.46
C THR A 8 12.56 -8.27 -10.28
N LEU A 9 11.89 -8.35 -11.44
CA LEU A 9 12.04 -9.49 -12.35
C LEU A 9 13.49 -9.70 -12.79
N GLU A 10 14.22 -8.64 -13.08
CA GLU A 10 15.64 -8.74 -13.46
C GLU A 10 16.50 -9.47 -12.41
N LYS A 11 16.17 -9.31 -11.13
CA LYS A 11 16.90 -9.92 -10.01
C LYS A 11 16.48 -11.36 -9.71
N MET A 12 15.35 -11.79 -10.23
CA MET A 12 14.89 -13.17 -10.05
C MET A 12 15.65 -14.14 -10.95
N LYS A 13 15.79 -15.40 -10.49
CA LYS A 13 16.34 -16.47 -11.33
C LYS A 13 15.51 -16.59 -12.62
N ASP A 14 16.17 -16.55 -13.76
CA ASP A 14 15.57 -16.57 -15.10
C ASP A 14 14.59 -15.41 -15.41
N GLY A 15 14.50 -14.41 -14.53
CA GLY A 15 13.58 -13.29 -14.69
C GLY A 15 13.76 -12.50 -15.99
N LYS A 16 14.99 -12.39 -16.50
CA LYS A 16 15.27 -11.76 -17.80
C LYS A 16 14.62 -12.49 -19.00
N LYS A 17 14.28 -13.76 -18.83
CA LYS A 17 13.58 -14.57 -19.83
C LYS A 17 12.07 -14.57 -19.64
N ALA A 18 11.58 -14.05 -18.50
CA ALA A 18 10.17 -14.02 -18.21
C ALA A 18 9.39 -13.23 -19.28
N ARG A 19 8.22 -13.73 -19.61
CA ARG A 19 7.27 -13.11 -20.53
C ARG A 19 5.91 -13.09 -19.83
N CYS A 20 5.81 -12.22 -18.82
CA CYS A 20 4.59 -12.03 -18.04
C CYS A 20 4.22 -10.56 -18.00
N GLU A 21 2.96 -10.28 -17.77
CA GLU A 21 2.52 -8.95 -17.42
C GLU A 21 3.15 -8.55 -16.10
N SER A 22 3.70 -7.33 -16.03
CA SER A 22 4.23 -6.79 -14.81
C SER A 22 4.04 -5.26 -14.73
N PHE A 23 3.58 -4.79 -13.60
CA PHE A 23 3.37 -3.37 -13.32
C PHE A 23 3.42 -3.13 -11.81
N HIS A 24 3.40 -1.88 -11.38
CA HIS A 24 3.30 -1.58 -9.96
C HIS A 24 2.01 -0.85 -9.61
N VAL A 25 1.53 -1.17 -8.42
CA VAL A 25 0.36 -0.53 -7.80
C VAL A 25 0.86 0.41 -6.72
N ASN A 26 0.48 1.67 -6.82
CA ASN A 26 0.82 2.67 -5.82
C ASN A 26 -0.46 3.27 -5.22
N SER A 27 -0.68 2.98 -3.96
CA SER A 27 -1.72 3.56 -3.10
C SER A 27 -1.13 3.86 -1.72
N THR A 28 0.13 4.30 -1.69
CA THR A 28 0.91 4.51 -0.46
C THR A 28 0.84 3.28 0.46
N CYS A 29 0.51 3.42 1.75
CA CYS A 29 0.44 2.31 2.71
C CYS A 29 -0.59 1.23 2.36
N LEU A 30 -1.58 1.53 1.51
CA LEU A 30 -2.60 0.59 1.06
C LEU A 30 -2.24 -0.15 -0.24
N SER A 31 -1.02 0.02 -0.74
CA SER A 31 -0.59 -0.57 -2.02
C SER A 31 -0.74 -2.08 -2.05
N PHE A 32 -0.35 -2.77 -0.97
CA PHE A 32 -0.49 -4.23 -0.88
C PHE A 32 -1.96 -4.66 -0.92
N VAL A 33 -2.83 -4.01 -0.16
CA VAL A 33 -4.27 -4.36 -0.08
C VAL A 33 -4.94 -4.18 -1.45
N ASN A 34 -4.63 -3.08 -2.15
CA ASN A 34 -5.14 -2.83 -3.49
C ASN A 34 -4.55 -3.78 -4.53
N ALA A 35 -3.26 -4.11 -4.44
CA ALA A 35 -2.63 -5.11 -5.30
C ALA A 35 -3.23 -6.50 -5.09
N PHE A 36 -3.54 -6.87 -3.84
CA PHE A 36 -4.18 -8.12 -3.49
C PHE A 36 -5.58 -8.23 -4.12
N LYS A 37 -6.39 -7.16 -4.00
CA LYS A 37 -7.70 -7.11 -4.65
C LYS A 37 -7.60 -7.24 -6.17
N LEU A 38 -6.67 -6.49 -6.77
CA LEU A 38 -6.45 -6.53 -8.21
C LEU A 38 -5.98 -7.91 -8.68
N ALA A 39 -5.10 -8.56 -7.91
CA ALA A 39 -4.65 -9.92 -8.20
C ALA A 39 -5.80 -10.93 -8.13
N ALA A 40 -6.67 -10.81 -7.14
CA ALA A 40 -7.87 -11.65 -7.04
C ALA A 40 -8.81 -11.48 -8.24
N ASP A 41 -8.98 -10.24 -8.73
CA ASP A 41 -9.77 -9.98 -9.93
C ASP A 41 -9.13 -10.61 -11.17
N LYS A 42 -7.80 -10.48 -11.32
CA LYS A 42 -7.07 -11.11 -12.44
C LYS A 42 -7.15 -12.63 -12.43
N LEU A 43 -7.14 -13.25 -11.26
CA LEU A 43 -7.28 -14.71 -11.13
C LEU A 43 -8.66 -15.24 -11.52
N GLN A 44 -9.65 -14.37 -11.76
CA GLN A 44 -10.94 -14.81 -12.33
C GLN A 44 -10.81 -15.15 -13.83
N PHE A 45 -9.83 -14.61 -14.53
CA PHE A 45 -9.57 -14.92 -15.94
C PHE A 45 -8.79 -16.23 -16.07
N GLU A 46 -9.18 -17.07 -17.03
CA GLU A 46 -8.61 -18.42 -17.21
C GLU A 46 -7.12 -18.40 -17.57
N GLU A 47 -6.65 -17.37 -18.26
CA GLU A 47 -5.24 -17.26 -18.67
C GLU A 47 -4.30 -16.99 -17.49
N THR A 48 -4.82 -16.43 -16.40
CA THR A 48 -4.02 -16.10 -15.22
C THR A 48 -4.04 -17.25 -14.22
N LYS A 49 -2.94 -17.98 -14.09
CA LYS A 49 -2.81 -19.08 -13.13
C LYS A 49 -2.24 -18.63 -11.79
N TYR A 50 -1.25 -17.75 -11.82
CA TYR A 50 -0.53 -17.26 -10.65
C TYR A 50 -0.33 -15.76 -10.76
N VAL A 51 -0.42 -15.08 -9.62
CA VAL A 51 -0.03 -13.67 -9.48
C VAL A 51 0.97 -13.56 -8.35
N LEU A 52 2.15 -13.02 -8.64
CA LEU A 52 3.15 -12.68 -7.65
C LEU A 52 2.96 -11.21 -7.26
N ILE A 53 2.76 -10.95 -5.98
CA ILE A 53 2.80 -9.60 -5.40
C ILE A 53 4.09 -9.49 -4.60
N VAL A 54 4.87 -8.44 -4.87
CA VAL A 54 6.06 -8.07 -4.11
C VAL A 54 5.82 -6.69 -3.52
N ALA A 55 5.87 -6.59 -2.21
CA ALA A 55 5.86 -5.34 -1.47
C ALA A 55 7.26 -5.09 -0.90
N SER A 56 7.85 -3.96 -1.19
CA SER A 56 9.17 -3.61 -0.66
C SER A 56 9.26 -2.10 -0.43
N GLU A 57 9.82 -1.73 0.68
CA GLU A 57 10.01 -0.33 1.07
C GLU A 57 11.36 -0.16 1.76
N VAL A 58 12.06 0.92 1.40
CA VAL A 58 13.29 1.39 2.05
C VAL A 58 12.95 2.73 2.69
N ALA A 59 12.16 2.69 3.75
CA ALA A 59 11.63 3.88 4.42
C ALA A 59 12.74 4.73 5.04
N SER A 60 13.82 4.12 5.49
CA SER A 60 14.97 4.78 6.11
C SER A 60 15.58 5.90 5.27
N VAL A 61 15.50 5.80 3.94
CA VAL A 61 16.02 6.81 3.01
C VAL A 61 15.18 8.09 3.01
N GLY A 62 13.89 7.96 3.29
CA GLY A 62 12.92 9.07 3.24
C GLY A 62 12.64 9.71 4.61
N ILE A 63 13.28 9.27 5.69
CA ILE A 63 13.01 9.75 7.04
C ILE A 63 14.18 10.60 7.51
N GLY A 64 13.90 11.85 7.89
CA GLY A 64 14.91 12.75 8.44
C GLY A 64 15.23 12.45 9.90
N PRO A 65 16.51 12.60 10.31
CA PRO A 65 16.94 12.34 11.69
C PRO A 65 16.29 13.28 12.72
N GLU A 66 15.78 14.42 12.27
CA GLU A 66 15.05 15.39 13.09
C GLU A 66 13.64 14.93 13.48
N ASN A 67 13.10 13.95 12.78
CA ASN A 67 11.74 13.46 12.99
C ASN A 67 11.78 12.08 13.68
N TRP A 68 12.12 12.09 14.95
CA TRP A 68 12.30 10.88 15.75
C TRP A 68 11.00 10.06 15.88
N GLU A 69 9.81 10.70 15.84
CA GLU A 69 8.52 10.00 15.88
C GLU A 69 8.37 9.08 14.66
N THR A 70 8.65 9.58 13.46
CA THR A 70 8.60 8.76 12.25
C THR A 70 9.73 7.75 12.20
N LEU A 71 10.93 8.13 12.68
CA LEU A 71 12.09 7.25 12.70
C LEU A 71 11.87 5.99 13.54
N THR A 72 11.08 6.09 14.61
CA THR A 72 10.75 4.95 15.49
C THR A 72 9.60 4.09 14.98
N LEU A 73 8.78 4.60 14.05
CA LEU A 73 7.61 3.89 13.53
C LEU A 73 7.89 3.12 12.24
N PHE A 74 8.84 3.57 11.43
CA PHE A 74 9.07 3.01 10.11
C PHE A 74 10.41 2.28 10.05
N GLY A 75 10.43 1.20 9.28
CA GLY A 75 11.63 0.43 8.98
C GLY A 75 11.63 -0.05 7.54
N ASP A 76 12.77 -0.54 7.12
CA ASP A 76 12.94 -1.15 5.81
C ASP A 76 12.41 -2.58 5.83
N GLY A 77 11.75 -3.00 4.77
CA GLY A 77 11.22 -4.34 4.70
C GLY A 77 10.77 -4.74 3.30
N ALA A 78 10.70 -6.03 3.09
CA ALA A 78 10.12 -6.60 1.89
C ALA A 78 9.40 -7.91 2.19
N ALA A 79 8.30 -8.13 1.47
CA ALA A 79 7.54 -9.36 1.52
C ALA A 79 7.03 -9.72 0.13
N ALA A 80 6.81 -11.00 -0.11
CA ALA A 80 6.22 -11.47 -1.35
C ALA A 80 5.20 -12.56 -1.09
N VAL A 81 4.16 -12.59 -1.92
CA VAL A 81 3.12 -13.61 -1.87
C VAL A 81 2.77 -14.05 -3.30
N ILE A 82 2.59 -15.34 -3.48
CA ILE A 82 2.04 -15.91 -4.72
C ILE A 82 0.60 -16.31 -4.45
N LEU A 83 -0.28 -15.81 -5.31
CA LEU A 83 -1.71 -16.09 -5.28
C LEU A 83 -2.07 -17.00 -6.44
N GLU A 84 -2.98 -17.92 -6.21
CA GLU A 84 -3.61 -18.77 -7.22
C GLU A 84 -5.12 -18.84 -6.95
N LYS A 85 -5.87 -19.29 -7.94
CA LYS A 85 -7.31 -19.51 -7.79
C LYS A 85 -7.55 -20.64 -6.79
N SER A 86 -8.33 -20.37 -5.75
CA SER A 86 -8.67 -21.40 -4.76
C SER A 86 -9.49 -22.53 -5.39
N ILE A 87 -9.14 -23.75 -5.05
CA ILE A 87 -9.92 -24.96 -5.37
C ILE A 87 -11.15 -25.02 -4.44
N ASP A 88 -10.99 -24.57 -3.21
CA ASP A 88 -12.09 -24.45 -2.25
C ASP A 88 -12.90 -23.18 -2.51
N LYS A 89 -14.16 -23.36 -2.93
CA LYS A 89 -15.09 -22.26 -3.19
C LYS A 89 -15.45 -21.42 -1.96
N LYS A 90 -15.09 -21.89 -0.76
CA LYS A 90 -15.33 -21.16 0.50
C LYS A 90 -14.17 -20.25 0.89
N SER A 91 -13.01 -20.38 0.24
CA SER A 91 -11.81 -19.59 0.52
C SER A 91 -11.63 -18.49 -0.51
N GLY A 92 -11.45 -17.27 -0.06
CA GLY A 92 -11.25 -16.11 -0.95
C GLY A 92 -11.55 -14.80 -0.25
N ILE A 93 -11.53 -13.71 -1.00
CA ILE A 93 -11.96 -12.39 -0.52
C ILE A 93 -13.49 -12.41 -0.42
N LEU A 94 -14.00 -12.31 0.80
CA LEU A 94 -15.44 -12.28 1.06
C LEU A 94 -16.03 -10.91 0.73
N ASN A 95 -15.31 -9.84 1.07
CA ASN A 95 -15.68 -8.48 0.74
C ASN A 95 -14.45 -7.57 0.70
N PHE A 96 -14.59 -6.43 0.02
CA PHE A 96 -13.57 -5.41 -0.07
C PHE A 96 -14.23 -4.03 -0.03
N LYS A 97 -13.78 -3.18 0.89
CA LYS A 97 -14.24 -1.79 0.98
C LYS A 97 -13.02 -0.86 1.06
N HIS A 98 -13.02 0.15 0.24
CA HIS A 98 -11.99 1.19 0.22
C HIS A 98 -12.68 2.55 0.19
N GLN A 99 -12.28 3.45 1.07
CA GLN A 99 -12.85 4.79 1.16
C GLN A 99 -11.74 5.82 1.40
N MET A 100 -11.83 6.94 0.74
CA MET A 100 -10.87 8.03 0.87
C MET A 100 -11.49 9.21 1.62
N TYR A 101 -10.77 9.69 2.62
CA TYR A 101 -11.12 10.88 3.40
C TYR A 101 -10.11 11.99 3.10
N VAL A 102 -10.50 12.94 2.26
CA VAL A 102 -9.62 14.01 1.74
C VAL A 102 -9.23 15.02 2.83
N GLU A 103 -9.98 15.10 3.93
CA GLU A 103 -9.70 16.00 5.06
C GLU A 103 -8.26 15.85 5.59
N GLY A 104 -7.72 14.62 5.55
CA GLY A 104 -6.37 14.30 6.05
C GLY A 104 -5.24 14.38 5.03
N ILE A 105 -5.45 14.91 3.84
CA ILE A 105 -4.49 14.82 2.72
C ILE A 105 -3.10 15.39 3.03
N ARG A 106 -2.99 16.31 4.00
CA ARG A 106 -1.73 16.93 4.43
C ARG A 106 -1.18 16.37 5.74
N ALA A 107 -1.89 15.43 6.35
CA ALA A 107 -1.48 14.88 7.64
C ALA A 107 -0.25 13.95 7.52
N ALA A 108 0.06 13.47 6.32
CA ALA A 108 1.27 12.71 6.04
C ALA A 108 1.72 12.98 4.61
N GLU A 109 2.90 13.56 4.42
CA GLU A 109 3.41 13.89 3.08
C GLU A 109 4.93 14.02 3.03
N ILE A 110 5.48 13.98 1.83
CA ILE A 110 6.83 14.48 1.50
C ILE A 110 6.64 15.81 0.76
N PRO A 111 6.86 16.96 1.40
CA PRO A 111 6.49 18.28 0.83
C PRO A 111 7.19 18.62 -0.49
N GLY A 112 8.43 18.18 -0.66
CA GLY A 112 9.26 18.40 -1.84
C GLY A 112 9.07 17.36 -2.95
N GLY A 113 8.13 16.43 -2.78
CA GLY A 113 7.77 15.46 -3.80
C GLY A 113 6.81 16.03 -4.84
N HIS A 114 6.75 15.37 -6.00
CA HIS A 114 5.82 15.67 -7.06
C HIS A 114 5.98 17.04 -7.79
N ILE A 115 4.95 17.37 -8.53
CA ILE A 115 4.83 18.58 -9.38
C ILE A 115 4.66 19.89 -8.59
N ARG A 116 4.55 19.84 -7.27
CA ARG A 116 4.23 21.02 -6.47
C ARG A 116 5.33 22.04 -6.35
N LYS A 117 6.57 21.57 -6.33
CA LYS A 117 7.75 22.43 -6.27
C LYS A 117 8.73 21.96 -7.33
N TRP A 118 8.81 22.74 -8.38
CA TRP A 118 9.84 22.55 -9.39
C TRP A 118 11.21 22.82 -8.77
N VAL A 119 12.20 21.96 -9.04
CA VAL A 119 13.54 22.05 -8.44
C VAL A 119 14.20 23.43 -8.67
N LYS A 120 13.82 24.15 -9.72
CA LYS A 120 14.30 25.49 -10.02
C LYS A 120 13.69 26.59 -9.16
N ASP A 121 12.57 26.33 -8.50
CA ASP A 121 11.75 27.35 -7.84
C ASP A 121 12.02 27.46 -6.33
N TYR A 122 12.94 26.66 -5.78
CA TYR A 122 13.24 26.72 -4.36
C TYR A 122 14.73 26.53 -4.05
N LYS A 123 15.16 27.22 -3.01
CA LYS A 123 16.46 26.98 -2.42
C LYS A 123 16.48 25.57 -1.81
N TYR A 124 17.52 24.80 -2.08
CA TYR A 124 17.64 23.43 -1.57
C TYR A 124 17.48 23.40 -0.04
N ASP A 125 16.50 22.67 0.42
CA ASP A 125 16.26 22.33 1.82
C ASP A 125 16.02 20.83 1.90
N PRO A 126 16.93 20.04 2.49
CA PRO A 126 16.76 18.58 2.56
C PRO A 126 15.51 18.16 3.33
N LYS A 127 15.05 18.97 4.28
CA LYS A 127 13.88 18.63 5.11
C LYS A 127 12.58 18.48 4.31
N ILE A 128 12.45 19.20 3.18
CA ILE A 128 11.26 19.06 2.35
C ILE A 128 11.18 17.71 1.61
N HIS A 129 12.29 16.97 1.54
CA HIS A 129 12.37 15.64 0.93
C HIS A 129 12.18 14.53 1.95
N HIS A 130 12.06 14.85 3.24
CA HIS A 130 11.76 13.89 4.28
C HIS A 130 10.25 13.75 4.51
N PHE A 131 9.84 12.55 4.85
CA PHE A 131 8.47 12.25 5.22
C PHE A 131 8.11 12.98 6.51
N GLN A 132 7.00 13.69 6.48
CA GLN A 132 6.44 14.45 7.60
C GLN A 132 5.08 13.91 7.96
N MET A 133 4.78 13.79 9.23
CA MET A 133 3.53 13.25 9.74
C MET A 133 3.00 14.08 10.91
N ASP A 134 1.75 14.48 10.83
CA ASP A 134 0.97 15.02 11.95
C ASP A 134 0.20 13.88 12.63
N SER A 135 0.87 13.20 13.54
CA SER A 135 0.35 12.02 14.23
C SER A 135 -0.96 12.32 14.99
N ARG A 136 -1.07 13.51 15.58
CA ARG A 136 -2.28 13.91 16.36
C ARG A 136 -3.48 14.07 15.45
N ASN A 137 -3.29 14.72 14.32
CA ASN A 137 -4.35 14.91 13.35
C ASN A 137 -4.77 13.57 12.71
N LEU A 138 -3.81 12.70 12.38
CA LEU A 138 -4.11 11.35 11.89
C LEU A 138 -4.92 10.54 12.88
N LEU A 139 -4.53 10.54 14.16
CA LEU A 139 -5.28 9.86 15.22
C LEU A 139 -6.70 10.41 15.33
N ARG A 140 -6.86 11.74 15.35
CA ARG A 140 -8.17 12.40 15.42
C ARG A 140 -9.07 11.97 14.24
N LEU A 141 -8.53 11.95 13.04
CA LEU A 141 -9.28 11.54 11.84
C LEU A 141 -9.63 10.05 11.87
N THR A 142 -8.71 9.22 12.32
CA THR A 142 -8.96 7.78 12.49
C THR A 142 -10.11 7.54 13.47
N LEU A 143 -10.08 8.18 14.65
CA LEU A 143 -11.14 8.04 15.63
C LEU A 143 -12.49 8.60 15.14
N LYS A 144 -12.46 9.59 14.26
CA LYS A 144 -13.68 10.16 13.64
C LYS A 144 -14.33 9.21 12.63
N TYR A 145 -13.55 8.60 11.76
CA TYR A 145 -14.07 7.90 10.58
C TYR A 145 -14.08 6.38 10.67
N LEU A 146 -13.10 5.79 11.39
CA LEU A 146 -12.94 4.34 11.43
C LEU A 146 -14.13 3.60 12.03
N PRO A 147 -14.77 4.07 13.13
CA PRO A 147 -15.91 3.37 13.71
C PRO A 147 -17.09 3.23 12.73
N GLU A 148 -17.44 4.29 12.03
CA GLU A 148 -18.50 4.29 11.02
C GLU A 148 -18.13 3.39 9.84
N PHE A 149 -16.89 3.52 9.33
CA PHE A 149 -16.40 2.68 8.24
C PHE A 149 -16.49 1.19 8.57
N ILE A 150 -16.07 0.78 9.78
CA ILE A 150 -16.14 -0.62 10.22
C ILE A 150 -17.59 -1.06 10.40
N HIS A 151 -18.44 -0.24 11.02
CA HIS A 151 -19.86 -0.54 11.16
C HIS A 151 -20.51 -0.82 9.79
N ASP A 152 -20.28 0.07 8.83
CA ASP A 152 -20.82 -0.08 7.48
C ASP A 152 -20.24 -1.29 6.76
N PHE A 153 -18.94 -1.58 6.96
CA PHE A 153 -18.32 -2.76 6.38
C PHE A 153 -18.99 -4.05 6.85
N PHE A 154 -19.24 -4.19 8.14
CA PHE A 154 -19.93 -5.36 8.69
C PHE A 154 -21.39 -5.44 8.25
N LYS A 155 -22.08 -4.31 8.19
CA LYS A 155 -23.44 -4.24 7.67
C LYS A 155 -23.51 -4.71 6.22
N ASP A 156 -22.59 -4.24 5.37
CA ASP A 156 -22.56 -4.59 3.94
C ASP A 156 -22.20 -6.05 3.71
N THR A 157 -21.41 -6.66 4.61
CA THR A 157 -21.01 -8.07 4.51
C THR A 157 -21.99 -9.05 5.16
N GLY A 158 -22.89 -8.56 6.02
CA GLY A 158 -23.70 -9.39 6.89
C GLY A 158 -22.89 -10.20 7.92
N THR A 159 -21.64 -9.81 8.18
CA THR A 159 -20.73 -10.43 9.13
C THR A 159 -20.71 -9.64 10.43
N SER A 160 -20.31 -10.24 11.52
CA SER A 160 -20.18 -9.61 12.83
C SER A 160 -18.78 -9.86 13.45
N TRP A 161 -18.38 -9.04 14.43
CA TRP A 161 -17.09 -9.18 15.12
C TRP A 161 -16.81 -10.59 15.67
N PRO A 162 -17.77 -11.31 16.28
CA PRO A 162 -17.53 -12.66 16.78
C PRO A 162 -17.16 -13.69 15.70
N GLU A 163 -17.47 -13.40 14.44
CA GLU A 163 -17.16 -14.27 13.30
C GLU A 163 -15.78 -14.00 12.71
N VAL A 164 -15.11 -12.93 13.15
CA VAL A 164 -13.75 -12.57 12.72
C VAL A 164 -12.75 -13.24 13.63
N SER A 165 -12.01 -14.21 13.10
CA SER A 165 -10.99 -14.93 13.87
C SER A 165 -9.71 -14.11 14.10
N TRP A 166 -9.35 -13.27 13.14
CA TRP A 166 -8.12 -12.46 13.16
C TRP A 166 -8.35 -11.07 12.55
N THR A 167 -7.73 -10.08 13.16
CA THR A 167 -7.63 -8.70 12.63
C THR A 167 -6.15 -8.33 12.56
N VAL A 168 -5.71 -7.80 11.42
CA VAL A 168 -4.32 -7.40 11.15
C VAL A 168 -4.25 -5.92 10.83
#